data_f346b5ebb225bb881779e4862d2b6c43
#
_entry.id   f346b5ebb225bb881779e4862d2b6c43
#
_cell.length_a   1.000
_cell.length_b   1.000
_cell.length_c   1.000
_cell.angle_alpha   90.00
_cell.angle_beta   90.00
_cell.angle_gamma   90.00
#
_symmetry.space_group_name_H-M   'P 1'
#
loop_
_entity.id
_entity.type
_entity.pdbx_description
1 polymer ?
#
loop_
_entity_poly.entity_id
_entity_poly.type
_entity_poly.pdbx_seq_one_letter_code
_entity_poly.pdbx_strand_id
1 'polypeptide(L)'
;MRKTAALLLNLGSPDSTKVTDVRKYLDEFLSDERVLDVNPVLRKLLLKLVILPRRPKESAEAYSEVWTDEGSPLIVTSKKQHNLVSNQVETSVYLGMRYGSPSTAEVVQQIIDDGVTDLFIMPLYPHYAMSSYETAVVKTMEEINTRKPEMKTSLLQPFYKDDDYIQALVDSAMPHMEDDDDLLLFSYHGIPERHIRKSDPSHAHCLARPDCCVNPNPCHATCYKHQCLETTRSFIEKSGIPEEKTAISFQSRLLRDPWLGPYTDFELKRFGEEGIKKIKVMCPAFVSDCLETIEEIGMTGVEQFQETGGESLSLVPCMNDHPSWINFLVNRINQWEKSLTE
;
A
#
# COMPACT_ATOMS: atom_id res chain seq x y z
N MET A 1 35.87 1.70 -2.08
CA MET A 1 35.24 3.00 -2.44
C MET A 1 33.76 2.86 -2.13
N ARG A 2 33.12 3.84 -1.49
CA ARG A 2 31.68 3.79 -1.18
C ARG A 2 30.90 3.86 -2.51
N LYS A 3 29.92 2.99 -2.67
CA LYS A 3 28.97 3.01 -3.79
C LYS A 3 27.55 2.93 -3.23
N THR A 4 26.79 4.01 -3.43
CA THR A 4 25.43 4.19 -2.89
C THR A 4 24.37 3.74 -3.90
N ALA A 5 23.25 3.25 -3.41
CA ALA A 5 22.06 3.00 -4.21
C ALA A 5 20.79 3.15 -3.38
N ALA A 6 19.66 3.40 -4.04
CA ALA A 6 18.33 3.35 -3.48
C ALA A 6 17.52 2.19 -4.10
N LEU A 7 16.74 1.50 -3.30
CA LEU A 7 15.85 0.42 -3.74
C LEU A 7 14.40 0.79 -3.44
N LEU A 8 13.63 1.09 -4.47
CA LEU A 8 12.19 1.25 -4.38
C LEU A 8 11.54 -0.14 -4.32
N LEU A 9 10.71 -0.38 -3.31
CA LEU A 9 10.02 -1.66 -3.12
C LEU A 9 8.51 -1.49 -3.17
N ASN A 10 7.85 -2.23 -4.05
CA ASN A 10 6.39 -2.30 -4.10
C ASN A 10 5.90 -3.75 -3.97
N LEU A 11 4.58 -3.94 -3.85
CA LEU A 11 3.98 -5.25 -3.60
C LEU A 11 4.21 -6.22 -4.76
N GLY A 12 3.96 -5.75 -5.96
CA GLY A 12 4.02 -6.55 -7.16
C GLY A 12 2.65 -6.95 -7.69
N SER A 13 2.65 -7.70 -8.78
CA SER A 13 1.46 -8.09 -9.53
C SER A 13 1.77 -9.36 -10.32
N PRO A 14 0.75 -10.12 -10.79
CA PRO A 14 0.97 -11.22 -11.73
C PRO A 14 1.70 -10.77 -13.00
N ASP A 15 2.45 -11.68 -13.63
CA ASP A 15 3.16 -11.41 -14.89
C ASP A 15 2.20 -11.19 -16.08
N SER A 16 0.98 -11.76 -16.01
CA SER A 16 -0.11 -11.55 -16.99
C SER A 16 -1.47 -11.89 -16.37
N THR A 17 -2.55 -11.62 -17.11
CA THR A 17 -3.92 -11.99 -16.72
C THR A 17 -4.24 -13.47 -16.92
N LYS A 18 -3.28 -14.30 -17.37
CA LYS A 18 -3.50 -15.75 -17.48
C LYS A 18 -3.67 -16.38 -16.11
N VAL A 19 -4.64 -17.28 -15.99
CA VAL A 19 -4.93 -17.98 -14.72
C VAL A 19 -3.69 -18.66 -14.13
N THR A 20 -2.76 -19.13 -14.96
CA THR A 20 -1.49 -19.74 -14.51
C THR A 20 -0.57 -18.74 -13.82
N ASP A 21 -0.44 -17.54 -14.35
CA ASP A 21 0.44 -16.51 -13.83
C ASP A 21 -0.17 -15.86 -12.57
N VAL A 22 -1.49 -15.64 -12.58
CA VAL A 22 -2.25 -15.21 -11.42
C VAL A 22 -2.16 -16.27 -10.30
N ARG A 23 -2.24 -17.56 -10.61
CA ARG A 23 -2.06 -18.64 -9.63
C ARG A 23 -0.66 -18.61 -9.00
N LYS A 24 0.38 -18.44 -9.82
CA LYS A 24 1.78 -18.33 -9.34
C LYS A 24 1.93 -17.17 -8.37
N TYR A 25 1.41 -16.00 -8.73
CA TYR A 25 1.43 -14.81 -7.89
C TYR A 25 0.67 -15.01 -6.58
N LEU A 26 -0.55 -15.54 -6.63
CA LEU A 26 -1.36 -15.79 -5.44
C LEU A 26 -0.74 -16.87 -4.53
N ASP A 27 -0.09 -17.89 -5.09
CA ASP A 27 0.62 -18.90 -4.29
C ASP A 27 1.80 -18.28 -3.54
N GLU A 28 2.60 -17.45 -4.19
CA GLU A 28 3.70 -16.72 -3.56
C GLU A 28 3.18 -15.77 -2.47
N PHE A 29 2.20 -14.91 -2.80
CA PHE A 29 1.63 -13.91 -1.91
C PHE A 29 0.99 -14.51 -0.66
N LEU A 30 0.12 -15.51 -0.83
CA LEU A 30 -0.62 -16.12 0.28
C LEU A 30 0.18 -17.19 1.03
N SER A 31 1.34 -17.62 0.51
CA SER A 31 2.27 -18.48 1.24
C SER A 31 3.06 -17.73 2.30
N ASP A 32 3.12 -16.40 2.21
CA ASP A 32 3.77 -15.58 3.22
C ASP A 32 3.00 -15.61 4.55
N GLU A 33 3.70 -15.89 5.64
CA GLU A 33 3.13 -15.94 6.99
C GLU A 33 2.70 -14.58 7.52
N ARG A 34 3.22 -13.49 6.94
CA ARG A 34 2.84 -12.11 7.27
C ARG A 34 1.56 -11.67 6.55
N VAL A 35 1.18 -12.40 5.52
CA VAL A 35 -0.06 -12.19 4.76
C VAL A 35 -1.16 -13.13 5.28
N LEU A 36 -0.94 -14.44 5.15
CA LEU A 36 -1.85 -15.46 5.67
C LEU A 36 -1.30 -16.04 6.97
N ASP A 37 -1.56 -15.33 8.04
CA ASP A 37 -1.06 -15.55 9.39
C ASP A 37 -1.77 -16.70 10.12
N VAL A 38 -1.60 -17.91 9.61
CA VAL A 38 -2.11 -19.14 10.20
C VAL A 38 -0.99 -20.19 10.30
N ASN A 39 -1.23 -21.26 11.07
CA ASN A 39 -0.27 -22.36 11.21
C ASN A 39 0.24 -22.82 9.81
N PRO A 40 1.56 -23.05 9.61
CA PRO A 40 2.14 -23.37 8.30
C PRO A 40 1.49 -24.57 7.59
N VAL A 41 1.12 -25.61 8.33
CA VAL A 41 0.47 -26.80 7.76
C VAL A 41 -0.95 -26.45 7.30
N LEU A 42 -1.70 -25.71 8.13
CA LEU A 42 -3.05 -25.25 7.80
C LEU A 42 -3.00 -24.28 6.61
N ARG A 43 -2.04 -23.34 6.57
CA ARG A 43 -1.82 -22.43 5.44
C ARG A 43 -1.64 -23.19 4.14
N LYS A 44 -0.75 -24.18 4.12
CA LYS A 44 -0.49 -25.01 2.93
C LYS A 44 -1.72 -25.81 2.48
N LEU A 45 -2.49 -26.36 3.41
CA LEU A 45 -3.73 -27.07 3.10
C LEU A 45 -4.80 -26.12 2.55
N LEU A 46 -4.99 -24.96 3.20
CA LEU A 46 -5.96 -23.95 2.78
C LEU A 46 -5.64 -23.42 1.37
N LEU A 47 -4.37 -23.13 1.12
CA LEU A 47 -3.92 -22.70 -0.21
C LEU A 47 -4.20 -23.77 -1.28
N LYS A 48 -3.71 -24.99 -1.08
CA LYS A 48 -3.78 -26.03 -2.11
C LYS A 48 -5.18 -26.58 -2.35
N LEU A 49 -6.01 -26.68 -1.32
CA LEU A 49 -7.30 -27.36 -1.40
C LEU A 49 -8.48 -26.40 -1.54
N VAL A 50 -8.35 -25.15 -1.11
CA VAL A 50 -9.47 -24.20 -1.07
C VAL A 50 -9.23 -23.00 -1.96
N ILE A 51 -8.12 -22.27 -1.77
CA ILE A 51 -7.90 -20.97 -2.42
C ILE A 51 -7.47 -21.14 -3.87
N LEU A 52 -6.33 -21.79 -4.10
CA LEU A 52 -5.74 -21.90 -5.44
C LEU A 52 -6.57 -22.70 -6.47
N PRO A 53 -7.48 -23.60 -6.10
CA PRO A 53 -8.38 -24.21 -7.09
C PRO A 53 -9.41 -23.27 -7.70
N ARG A 54 -9.81 -22.18 -7.00
CA ARG A 54 -10.94 -21.31 -7.40
C ARG A 54 -10.51 -19.86 -7.63
N ARG A 55 -9.84 -19.26 -6.64
CA ARG A 55 -9.49 -17.83 -6.61
C ARG A 55 -8.69 -17.34 -7.83
N PRO A 56 -7.73 -18.11 -8.43
CA PRO A 56 -6.97 -17.62 -9.55
C PRO A 56 -7.81 -17.28 -10.79
N LYS A 57 -8.93 -17.97 -11.01
CA LYS A 57 -9.81 -17.67 -12.14
C LYS A 57 -10.55 -16.34 -11.89
N GLU A 58 -11.17 -16.17 -10.72
CA GLU A 58 -11.88 -14.95 -10.33
C GLU A 58 -10.92 -13.75 -10.35
N SER A 59 -9.71 -13.91 -9.77
CA SER A 59 -8.71 -12.85 -9.78
C SER A 59 -8.18 -12.54 -11.19
N ALA A 60 -8.06 -13.52 -12.07
CA ALA A 60 -7.66 -13.31 -13.45
C ALA A 60 -8.68 -12.49 -14.24
N GLU A 61 -9.98 -12.73 -14.00
CA GLU A 61 -11.08 -11.94 -14.55
C GLU A 61 -10.97 -10.48 -14.06
N ALA A 62 -10.84 -10.26 -12.76
CA ALA A 62 -10.68 -8.93 -12.17
C ALA A 62 -9.40 -8.20 -12.68
N TYR A 63 -8.25 -8.90 -12.78
CA TYR A 63 -7.05 -8.32 -13.39
C TYR A 63 -7.26 -7.95 -14.85
N SER A 64 -8.04 -8.71 -15.64
CA SER A 64 -8.29 -8.39 -17.04
C SER A 64 -9.09 -7.09 -17.23
N GLU A 65 -9.93 -6.71 -16.28
CA GLU A 65 -10.69 -5.46 -16.31
C GLU A 65 -9.79 -4.21 -16.16
N VAL A 66 -8.69 -4.33 -15.42
CA VAL A 66 -7.79 -3.20 -15.13
C VAL A 66 -6.48 -3.24 -15.92
N TRP A 67 -6.25 -4.30 -16.69
CA TRP A 67 -4.98 -4.51 -17.40
C TRP A 67 -4.84 -3.55 -18.57
N THR A 68 -3.69 -2.88 -18.65
CA THR A 68 -3.36 -1.97 -19.75
C THR A 68 -2.56 -2.67 -20.84
N ASP A 69 -2.38 -2.01 -21.99
CA ASP A 69 -1.51 -2.52 -23.07
C ASP A 69 -0.04 -2.68 -22.61
N GLU A 70 0.38 -1.91 -21.58
CA GLU A 70 1.72 -1.97 -21.00
C GLU A 70 1.85 -2.97 -19.84
N GLY A 71 0.73 -3.52 -19.35
CA GLY A 71 0.68 -4.49 -18.25
C GLY A 71 -0.16 -4.05 -17.06
N SER A 72 0.14 -4.61 -15.89
CA SER A 72 -0.52 -4.25 -14.63
C SER A 72 -0.31 -2.77 -14.28
N PRO A 73 -1.35 -2.02 -13.91
CA PRO A 73 -1.24 -0.61 -13.51
C PRO A 73 -0.16 -0.38 -12.44
N LEU A 74 -0.11 -1.24 -11.42
CA LEU A 74 0.90 -1.15 -10.36
C LEU A 74 2.33 -1.23 -10.91
N ILE A 75 2.59 -2.18 -11.82
CA ILE A 75 3.93 -2.37 -12.40
C ILE A 75 4.29 -1.22 -13.34
N VAL A 76 3.36 -0.79 -14.19
CA VAL A 76 3.55 0.33 -15.13
C VAL A 76 3.86 1.61 -14.34
N THR A 77 3.06 1.92 -13.33
CA THR A 77 3.25 3.10 -12.48
C THR A 77 4.56 3.03 -11.70
N SER A 78 4.88 1.88 -11.11
CA SER A 78 6.16 1.72 -10.38
C SER A 78 7.38 1.92 -11.28
N LYS A 79 7.33 1.45 -12.54
CA LYS A 79 8.38 1.71 -13.53
C LYS A 79 8.47 3.19 -13.90
N LYS A 80 7.33 3.89 -14.05
CA LYS A 80 7.33 5.35 -14.28
C LYS A 80 7.97 6.10 -13.11
N GLN A 81 7.56 5.78 -11.87
CA GLN A 81 8.15 6.36 -10.66
C GLN A 81 9.67 6.14 -10.62
N HIS A 82 10.11 4.89 -10.83
CA HIS A 82 11.53 4.56 -10.89
C HIS A 82 12.28 5.42 -11.91
N ASN A 83 11.78 5.53 -13.14
CA ASN A 83 12.42 6.32 -14.20
C ASN A 83 12.46 7.81 -13.85
N LEU A 84 11.36 8.38 -13.33
CA LEU A 84 11.29 9.79 -12.96
C LEU A 84 12.22 10.13 -11.79
N VAL A 85 12.33 9.25 -10.80
CA VAL A 85 13.27 9.41 -9.68
C VAL A 85 14.70 9.27 -10.16
N SER A 86 15.02 8.23 -10.94
CA SER A 86 16.37 7.97 -11.47
C SER A 86 16.92 9.14 -12.29
N ASN A 87 16.05 9.85 -12.99
CA ASN A 87 16.45 11.02 -13.79
C ASN A 87 16.74 12.28 -12.96
N GLN A 88 16.44 12.28 -11.65
CA GLN A 88 16.57 13.45 -10.77
C GLN A 88 17.57 13.26 -9.63
N VAL A 89 18.16 12.07 -9.50
CA VAL A 89 19.19 11.78 -8.49
C VAL A 89 20.45 11.25 -9.12
N GLU A 90 21.61 11.46 -8.48
CA GLU A 90 22.89 10.88 -8.93
C GLU A 90 23.05 9.44 -8.45
N THR A 91 22.41 9.08 -7.34
CA THR A 91 22.38 7.73 -6.78
C THR A 91 21.72 6.74 -7.73
N SER A 92 22.31 5.57 -7.93
CA SER A 92 21.66 4.48 -8.67
C SER A 92 20.36 4.07 -7.98
N VAL A 93 19.26 4.01 -8.74
CA VAL A 93 17.95 3.61 -8.23
C VAL A 93 17.57 2.24 -8.81
N TYR A 94 17.07 1.35 -7.99
CA TYR A 94 16.58 0.03 -8.38
C TYR A 94 15.10 -0.08 -8.00
N LEU A 95 14.37 -0.92 -8.73
CA LEU A 95 12.97 -1.23 -8.46
C LEU A 95 12.81 -2.73 -8.21
N GLY A 96 12.25 -3.11 -7.08
CA GLY A 96 11.96 -4.49 -6.73
C GLY A 96 10.50 -4.68 -6.31
N MET A 97 9.99 -5.89 -6.57
CA MET A 97 8.67 -6.30 -6.12
C MET A 97 8.79 -7.32 -4.99
N ARG A 98 7.91 -7.21 -4.00
CA ARG A 98 7.86 -8.22 -2.92
C ARG A 98 7.40 -9.57 -3.47
N TYR A 99 6.44 -9.55 -4.40
CA TYR A 99 5.90 -10.72 -5.09
C TYR A 99 5.89 -10.48 -6.61
N GLY A 100 6.17 -11.53 -7.39
CA GLY A 100 6.25 -11.42 -8.86
C GLY A 100 7.56 -10.77 -9.33
N SER A 101 7.51 -10.06 -10.47
CA SER A 101 8.70 -9.59 -11.18
C SER A 101 8.77 -8.06 -11.31
N PRO A 102 9.98 -7.45 -11.22
CA PRO A 102 11.26 -8.05 -10.84
C PRO A 102 11.31 -8.40 -9.36
N SER A 103 11.69 -9.63 -9.03
CA SER A 103 11.66 -10.11 -7.64
C SER A 103 12.71 -9.42 -6.77
N THR A 104 12.41 -9.27 -5.47
CA THR A 104 13.38 -8.73 -4.49
C THR A 104 14.71 -9.48 -4.54
N ALA A 105 14.68 -10.80 -4.71
CA ALA A 105 15.90 -11.63 -4.75
C ALA A 105 16.79 -11.32 -5.97
N GLU A 106 16.19 -11.16 -7.16
CA GLU A 106 16.91 -10.81 -8.40
C GLU A 106 17.50 -9.42 -8.31
N VAL A 107 16.73 -8.45 -7.80
CA VAL A 107 17.18 -7.06 -7.69
C VAL A 107 18.28 -6.91 -6.63
N VAL A 108 18.19 -7.59 -5.49
CA VAL A 108 19.27 -7.61 -4.48
C VAL A 108 20.55 -8.23 -5.07
N GLN A 109 20.43 -9.29 -5.88
CA GLN A 109 21.60 -9.86 -6.55
C GLN A 109 22.23 -8.86 -7.52
N GLN A 110 21.45 -8.16 -8.33
CA GLN A 110 21.94 -7.12 -9.23
C GLN A 110 22.65 -5.99 -8.46
N ILE A 111 22.06 -5.51 -7.36
CA ILE A 111 22.68 -4.49 -6.50
C ILE A 111 24.05 -4.94 -5.97
N ILE A 112 24.16 -6.23 -5.61
CA ILE A 112 25.44 -6.82 -5.14
C ILE A 112 26.46 -6.91 -6.28
N ASP A 113 26.04 -7.38 -7.45
CA ASP A 113 26.90 -7.53 -8.64
C ASP A 113 27.42 -6.17 -9.14
N ASP A 114 26.61 -5.12 -9.00
CA ASP A 114 26.97 -3.73 -9.27
C ASP A 114 27.94 -3.15 -8.22
N GLY A 115 28.25 -3.89 -7.16
CA GLY A 115 29.25 -3.50 -6.15
C GLY A 115 28.76 -2.45 -5.15
N VAL A 116 27.46 -2.32 -4.94
CA VAL A 116 26.88 -1.38 -3.95
C VAL A 116 27.32 -1.77 -2.54
N THR A 117 27.69 -0.76 -1.76
CA THR A 117 28.16 -0.91 -0.38
C THR A 117 27.18 -0.37 0.66
N ASP A 118 26.42 0.64 0.28
CA ASP A 118 25.46 1.34 1.11
C ASP A 118 24.12 1.44 0.36
N LEU A 119 23.08 0.83 0.90
CA LEU A 119 21.77 0.72 0.27
C LEU A 119 20.67 1.43 1.10
N PHE A 120 19.94 2.33 0.46
CA PHE A 120 18.72 2.91 1.02
C PHE A 120 17.50 2.12 0.55
N ILE A 121 16.85 1.41 1.46
CA ILE A 121 15.66 0.61 1.20
C ILE A 121 14.43 1.51 1.40
N MET A 122 13.62 1.67 0.36
CA MET A 122 12.45 2.53 0.33
C MET A 122 11.17 1.73 0.02
N PRO A 123 10.52 1.16 1.04
CA PRO A 123 9.22 0.53 0.85
C PRO A 123 8.17 1.59 0.48
N LEU A 124 7.48 1.42 -0.64
CA LEU A 124 6.47 2.36 -1.13
C LEU A 124 5.11 2.15 -0.44
N TYR A 125 5.15 2.02 0.89
CA TYR A 125 3.99 1.87 1.76
C TYR A 125 4.03 2.94 2.85
N PRO A 126 3.08 3.90 2.86
CA PRO A 126 3.08 4.96 3.87
C PRO A 126 2.91 4.46 5.29
N HIS A 127 2.19 3.34 5.44
CA HIS A 127 1.76 2.79 6.73
C HIS A 127 2.46 1.47 7.03
N TYR A 128 2.74 1.22 8.31
CA TYR A 128 3.23 -0.07 8.77
C TYR A 128 2.11 -1.11 8.75
N ALA A 129 2.29 -2.19 8.02
CA ALA A 129 1.48 -3.40 8.11
C ALA A 129 2.36 -4.63 7.91
N MET A 130 2.05 -5.73 8.63
CA MET A 130 2.78 -7.00 8.47
C MET A 130 2.77 -7.50 7.03
N SER A 131 1.61 -7.38 6.36
CA SER A 131 1.36 -7.91 5.02
C SER A 131 1.88 -7.04 3.86
N SER A 132 2.45 -5.87 4.14
CA SER A 132 3.02 -4.97 3.13
C SER A 132 4.41 -4.47 3.51
N TYR A 133 4.50 -3.45 4.35
CA TYR A 133 5.76 -2.85 4.77
C TYR A 133 6.73 -3.86 5.39
N GLU A 134 6.28 -4.59 6.43
CA GLU A 134 7.15 -5.51 7.16
C GLU A 134 7.63 -6.65 6.28
N THR A 135 6.74 -7.31 5.53
CA THR A 135 7.16 -8.44 4.67
C THR A 135 8.17 -8.00 3.60
N ALA A 136 8.00 -6.80 3.00
CA ALA A 136 8.94 -6.27 2.00
C ALA A 136 10.32 -6.01 2.60
N VAL A 137 10.36 -5.39 3.78
CA VAL A 137 11.61 -5.12 4.51
C VAL A 137 12.30 -6.41 4.93
N VAL A 138 11.56 -7.33 5.57
CA VAL A 138 12.13 -8.60 6.07
C VAL A 138 12.71 -9.42 4.92
N LYS A 139 11.96 -9.56 3.81
CA LYS A 139 12.45 -10.31 2.64
C LYS A 139 13.71 -9.71 2.07
N THR A 140 13.76 -8.37 1.94
CA THR A 140 14.95 -7.68 1.43
C THR A 140 16.16 -7.88 2.35
N MET A 141 15.97 -7.76 3.66
CA MET A 141 17.04 -7.97 4.64
C MET A 141 17.51 -9.42 4.67
N GLU A 142 16.63 -10.40 4.52
CA GLU A 142 16.99 -11.82 4.40
C GLU A 142 17.90 -12.07 3.18
N GLU A 143 17.54 -11.52 2.01
CA GLU A 143 18.35 -11.65 0.78
C GLU A 143 19.73 -10.99 0.94
N ILE A 144 19.78 -9.79 1.53
CA ILE A 144 21.03 -9.07 1.78
C ILE A 144 21.89 -9.84 2.78
N ASN A 145 21.34 -10.22 3.93
CA ASN A 145 22.10 -10.91 4.99
C ASN A 145 22.65 -12.27 4.53
N THR A 146 21.94 -12.95 3.64
CA THR A 146 22.38 -14.24 3.09
C THR A 146 23.51 -14.09 2.08
N ARG A 147 23.52 -13.00 1.27
CA ARG A 147 24.42 -12.85 0.12
C ARG A 147 25.55 -11.87 0.37
N LYS A 148 25.31 -10.80 1.13
CA LYS A 148 26.26 -9.71 1.38
C LYS A 148 26.02 -9.06 2.76
N PRO A 149 26.28 -9.78 3.86
CA PRO A 149 25.95 -9.31 5.22
C PRO A 149 26.70 -8.04 5.64
N GLU A 150 27.81 -7.68 4.96
CA GLU A 150 28.56 -6.45 5.20
C GLU A 150 27.97 -5.21 4.52
N MET A 151 26.94 -5.35 3.66
CA MET A 151 26.27 -4.21 3.04
C MET A 151 25.60 -3.35 4.12
N LYS A 152 25.90 -2.06 4.11
CA LYS A 152 25.23 -1.12 5.02
C LYS A 152 23.85 -0.79 4.47
N THR A 153 22.86 -0.87 5.32
CA THR A 153 21.49 -0.59 4.95
C THR A 153 20.90 0.55 5.77
N SER A 154 20.15 1.40 5.12
CA SER A 154 19.26 2.39 5.73
C SER A 154 17.85 2.12 5.27
N LEU A 155 16.85 2.41 6.09
CA LEU A 155 15.46 2.07 5.83
C LEU A 155 14.57 3.31 5.96
N LEU A 156 13.81 3.62 4.90
CA LEU A 156 12.75 4.60 4.99
C LEU A 156 11.66 4.06 5.93
N GLN A 157 11.45 4.75 7.05
CA GLN A 157 10.40 4.41 8.01
C GLN A 157 9.01 4.74 7.44
N PRO A 158 7.93 4.17 8.00
CA PRO A 158 6.57 4.56 7.63
C PRO A 158 6.37 6.08 7.70
N PHE A 159 5.99 6.67 6.58
CA PHE A 159 5.97 8.11 6.37
C PHE A 159 4.55 8.71 6.38
N TYR A 160 3.61 8.00 6.99
CA TYR A 160 2.17 8.25 7.03
C TYR A 160 1.73 9.65 7.44
N LYS A 161 2.59 10.41 8.13
CA LYS A 161 2.32 11.79 8.59
C LYS A 161 3.43 12.78 8.22
N ASP A 162 4.38 12.38 7.38
CA ASP A 162 5.43 13.28 6.93
C ASP A 162 4.79 14.43 6.15
N ASP A 163 5.17 15.65 6.46
CA ASP A 163 4.50 16.85 5.95
C ASP A 163 4.54 16.95 4.42
N ASP A 164 5.65 16.59 3.80
CA ASP A 164 5.82 16.56 2.35
C ASP A 164 5.06 15.40 1.67
N TYR A 165 4.86 14.25 2.35
CA TYR A 165 3.96 13.20 1.88
C TYR A 165 2.50 13.64 1.93
N ILE A 166 2.06 14.23 3.04
CA ILE A 166 0.69 14.75 3.16
C ILE A 166 0.45 15.87 2.14
N GLN A 167 1.45 16.72 1.89
CA GLN A 167 1.36 17.74 0.84
C GLN A 167 1.19 17.09 -0.55
N ALA A 168 1.94 16.03 -0.84
CA ALA A 168 1.80 15.31 -2.10
C ALA A 168 0.41 14.67 -2.26
N LEU A 169 -0.17 14.13 -1.18
CA LEU A 169 -1.54 13.63 -1.18
C LEU A 169 -2.55 14.74 -1.48
N VAL A 170 -2.41 15.90 -0.84
CA VAL A 170 -3.29 17.06 -1.07
C VAL A 170 -3.14 17.56 -2.50
N ASP A 171 -1.92 17.77 -2.98
CA ASP A 171 -1.65 18.26 -4.34
C ASP A 171 -2.25 17.33 -5.42
N SER A 172 -2.18 16.02 -5.19
CA SER A 172 -2.72 15.04 -6.15
C SER A 172 -4.24 14.90 -6.07
N ALA A 173 -4.84 15.05 -4.89
CA ALA A 173 -6.25 14.81 -4.69
C ALA A 173 -7.14 16.04 -4.96
N MET A 174 -6.71 17.23 -4.52
CA MET A 174 -7.55 18.43 -4.58
C MET A 174 -8.04 18.80 -5.99
N PRO A 175 -7.28 18.59 -7.09
CA PRO A 175 -7.79 18.85 -8.44
C PRO A 175 -8.98 17.97 -8.86
N HIS A 176 -9.28 16.90 -8.13
CA HIS A 176 -10.40 15.97 -8.38
C HIS A 176 -11.62 16.26 -7.50
N MET A 177 -11.52 17.21 -6.54
CA MET A 177 -12.65 17.60 -5.69
C MET A 177 -13.56 18.61 -6.42
N GLU A 178 -14.86 18.51 -6.18
CA GLU A 178 -15.89 19.40 -6.71
C GLU A 178 -16.66 20.04 -5.55
N ASP A 179 -17.17 21.28 -5.75
CA ASP A 179 -17.86 22.02 -4.69
C ASP A 179 -19.16 21.34 -4.23
N ASP A 180 -19.78 20.54 -5.10
CA ASP A 180 -21.02 19.81 -4.86
C ASP A 180 -20.81 18.34 -4.45
N ASP A 181 -19.59 17.94 -4.14
CA ASP A 181 -19.34 16.65 -3.50
C ASP A 181 -19.92 16.63 -2.08
N ASP A 182 -20.70 15.60 -1.78
CA ASP A 182 -21.31 15.43 -0.47
C ASP A 182 -20.31 14.89 0.56
N LEU A 183 -19.43 13.96 0.13
CA LEU A 183 -18.54 13.22 1.02
C LEU A 183 -17.21 12.85 0.34
N LEU A 184 -16.11 13.03 1.08
CA LEU A 184 -14.81 12.41 0.79
C LEU A 184 -14.61 11.20 1.70
N LEU A 185 -14.58 10.00 1.12
CA LEU A 185 -14.32 8.76 1.83
C LEU A 185 -12.85 8.35 1.70
N PHE A 186 -12.16 8.23 2.83
CA PHE A 186 -10.82 7.64 2.92
C PHE A 186 -10.96 6.12 3.07
N SER A 187 -10.71 5.36 2.00
CA SER A 187 -10.74 3.91 2.01
C SER A 187 -9.32 3.35 2.11
N TYR A 188 -9.02 2.71 3.23
CA TYR A 188 -7.73 2.05 3.46
C TYR A 188 -7.88 0.55 3.20
N HIS A 189 -6.82 -0.12 2.76
CA HIS A 189 -6.84 -1.59 2.72
C HIS A 189 -7.04 -2.13 4.13
N GLY A 190 -8.07 -2.94 4.33
CA GLY A 190 -8.34 -3.60 5.60
C GLY A 190 -7.23 -4.61 5.95
N ILE A 191 -7.00 -4.81 7.23
CA ILE A 191 -6.16 -5.89 7.73
C ILE A 191 -6.86 -6.61 8.90
N PRO A 192 -6.56 -7.89 9.15
CA PRO A 192 -7.11 -8.60 10.29
C PRO A 192 -6.72 -7.92 11.61
N GLU A 193 -7.65 -7.79 12.54
CA GLU A 193 -7.37 -7.20 13.87
C GLU A 193 -6.22 -7.91 14.59
N ARG A 194 -6.05 -9.23 14.36
CA ARG A 194 -4.93 -9.98 14.95
C ARG A 194 -3.57 -9.46 14.49
N HIS A 195 -3.43 -8.90 13.26
CA HIS A 195 -2.20 -8.28 12.79
C HIS A 195 -1.87 -7.04 13.62
N ILE A 196 -2.87 -6.19 13.92
CA ILE A 196 -2.69 -5.04 14.81
C ILE A 196 -2.21 -5.48 16.20
N ARG A 197 -2.84 -6.52 16.79
CA ARG A 197 -2.45 -7.04 18.11
C ARG A 197 -1.05 -7.65 18.12
N LYS A 198 -0.64 -8.29 17.02
CA LYS A 198 0.71 -8.87 16.89
C LYS A 198 1.79 -7.80 16.70
N SER A 199 1.48 -6.73 15.98
CA SER A 199 2.38 -5.60 15.76
C SER A 199 2.49 -4.67 16.97
N ASP A 200 1.66 -4.87 18.00
CA ASP A 200 1.73 -4.11 19.25
C ASP A 200 2.85 -4.63 20.14
N PRO A 201 3.95 -3.87 20.36
CA PRO A 201 5.06 -4.30 21.20
C PRO A 201 4.67 -4.57 22.66
N SER A 202 3.59 -3.94 23.14
CA SER A 202 3.09 -4.14 24.50
C SER A 202 2.16 -5.35 24.63
N HIS A 203 1.61 -5.85 23.50
CA HIS A 203 0.56 -6.88 23.42
C HIS A 203 -0.71 -6.57 24.24
N ALA A 204 -0.92 -5.31 24.64
CA ALA A 204 -1.98 -4.93 25.57
C ALA A 204 -2.67 -3.60 25.26
N HIS A 205 -2.16 -2.81 24.29
CA HIS A 205 -2.66 -1.46 24.02
C HIS A 205 -3.59 -1.41 22.79
N CYS A 206 -3.12 -1.91 21.65
CA CYS A 206 -3.84 -1.77 20.39
C CYS A 206 -5.14 -2.58 20.37
N LEU A 207 -6.25 -1.92 20.01
CA LEU A 207 -7.61 -2.48 20.01
C LEU A 207 -8.09 -2.96 21.38
N ALA A 208 -7.43 -2.60 22.47
CA ALA A 208 -7.88 -2.90 23.83
C ALA A 208 -8.99 -1.94 24.30
N ARG A 209 -9.04 -0.74 23.73
CA ARG A 209 -10.05 0.30 23.99
C ARG A 209 -10.42 1.00 22.68
N PRO A 210 -11.64 1.55 22.56
CA PRO A 210 -12.05 2.31 21.38
C PRO A 210 -11.15 3.53 21.10
N ASP A 211 -10.63 4.17 22.14
CA ASP A 211 -9.81 5.37 22.13
C ASP A 211 -8.29 5.11 22.11
N CYS A 212 -7.85 3.90 21.87
CA CYS A 212 -6.43 3.52 21.90
C CYS A 212 -5.53 4.32 20.94
N CYS A 213 -6.10 4.95 19.91
CA CYS A 213 -5.37 5.77 18.95
C CYS A 213 -5.36 7.27 19.30
N VAL A 214 -6.07 7.71 20.35
CA VAL A 214 -6.25 9.15 20.68
C VAL A 214 -5.02 9.73 21.36
N ASN A 215 -4.52 9.05 22.40
CA ASN A 215 -3.39 9.53 23.17
C ASN A 215 -2.07 8.96 22.67
N PRO A 216 -0.98 9.74 22.58
CA PRO A 216 0.32 9.27 22.14
C PRO A 216 0.79 8.01 22.88
N ASN A 217 1.21 7.00 22.14
CA ASN A 217 1.69 5.75 22.69
C ASN A 217 2.82 5.16 21.81
N PRO A 218 3.89 4.58 22.36
CA PRO A 218 4.96 3.96 21.59
C PRO A 218 4.47 2.87 20.59
N CYS A 219 3.35 2.20 20.91
CA CYS A 219 2.73 1.19 20.02
C CYS A 219 2.28 1.78 18.68
N HIS A 220 2.07 3.08 18.57
CA HIS A 220 1.64 3.76 17.35
C HIS A 220 2.68 3.67 16.23
N ALA A 221 3.95 3.47 16.54
CA ALA A 221 5.01 3.26 15.55
C ALA A 221 4.76 2.04 14.64
N THR A 222 4.00 1.06 15.11
CA THR A 222 3.64 -0.16 14.37
C THR A 222 2.12 -0.40 14.29
N CYS A 223 1.31 0.56 14.69
CA CYS A 223 -0.15 0.44 14.66
C CYS A 223 -0.73 1.00 13.35
N TYR A 224 -1.06 0.12 12.42
CA TYR A 224 -1.67 0.48 11.13
C TYR A 224 -2.91 1.38 11.29
N LYS A 225 -3.84 1.01 12.19
CA LYS A 225 -5.06 1.79 12.44
C LYS A 225 -4.75 3.22 12.82
N HIS A 226 -3.84 3.43 13.80
CA HIS A 226 -3.43 4.77 14.21
C HIS A 226 -2.84 5.56 13.04
N GLN A 227 -1.97 4.93 12.25
CA GLN A 227 -1.31 5.60 11.14
C GLN A 227 -2.30 6.02 10.04
N CYS A 228 -3.30 5.20 9.73
CA CYS A 228 -4.39 5.58 8.81
C CYS A 228 -5.18 6.80 9.34
N LEU A 229 -5.55 6.79 10.62
CA LEU A 229 -6.25 7.92 11.25
C LEU A 229 -5.42 9.21 11.22
N GLU A 230 -4.11 9.13 11.49
CA GLU A 230 -3.20 10.28 11.44
C GLU A 230 -3.05 10.84 10.01
N THR A 231 -2.94 9.96 8.99
CA THR A 231 -2.92 10.40 7.58
C THR A 231 -4.18 11.16 7.23
N THR A 232 -5.34 10.62 7.58
CA THR A 232 -6.63 11.28 7.33
C THR A 232 -6.70 12.63 8.03
N ARG A 233 -6.36 12.69 9.32
CA ARG A 233 -6.37 13.93 10.10
C ARG A 233 -5.44 14.98 9.49
N SER A 234 -4.21 14.60 9.17
CA SER A 234 -3.23 15.51 8.58
C SER A 234 -3.65 16.00 7.18
N PHE A 235 -4.31 15.14 6.41
CA PHE A 235 -4.87 15.53 5.11
C PHE A 235 -5.99 16.55 5.29
N ILE A 236 -6.96 16.29 6.17
CA ILE A 236 -8.08 17.21 6.47
C ILE A 236 -7.56 18.58 6.92
N GLU A 237 -6.62 18.59 7.88
CA GLU A 237 -6.01 19.80 8.38
C GLU A 237 -5.33 20.62 7.27
N LYS A 238 -4.59 19.94 6.39
CA LYS A 238 -3.82 20.59 5.31
C LYS A 238 -4.69 21.00 4.12
N SER A 239 -5.69 20.21 3.75
CA SER A 239 -6.60 20.51 2.63
C SER A 239 -7.67 21.54 2.96
N GLY A 240 -8.05 21.65 4.24
CA GLY A 240 -9.15 22.50 4.69
C GLY A 240 -10.56 21.96 4.37
N ILE A 241 -10.67 20.71 3.92
CA ILE A 241 -11.98 20.06 3.74
C ILE A 241 -12.66 19.93 5.11
N PRO A 242 -13.93 20.31 5.27
CA PRO A 242 -14.65 20.17 6.53
C PRO A 242 -14.69 18.71 7.00
N GLU A 243 -14.37 18.46 8.28
CA GLU A 243 -14.33 17.09 8.84
C GLU A 243 -15.68 16.36 8.70
N GLU A 244 -16.79 17.10 8.83
CA GLU A 244 -18.15 16.56 8.66
C GLU A 244 -18.48 16.10 7.23
N LYS A 245 -17.68 16.51 6.24
CA LYS A 245 -17.73 16.02 4.86
C LYS A 245 -16.76 14.86 4.61
N THR A 246 -16.23 14.25 5.63
CA THR A 246 -15.26 13.16 5.49
C THR A 246 -15.69 11.90 6.25
N ALA A 247 -15.25 10.75 5.76
CA ALA A 247 -15.42 9.47 6.45
C ALA A 247 -14.20 8.57 6.22
N ILE A 248 -14.04 7.56 7.09
CA ILE A 248 -12.98 6.55 6.98
C ILE A 248 -13.61 5.17 6.90
N SER A 249 -13.08 4.34 6.02
CA SER A 249 -13.46 2.92 5.91
C SER A 249 -12.25 2.04 5.56
N PHE A 250 -12.46 0.71 5.63
CA PHE A 250 -11.45 -0.29 5.33
C PHE A 250 -12.02 -1.29 4.33
N GLN A 251 -11.32 -1.46 3.19
CA GLN A 251 -11.72 -2.31 2.07
C GLN A 251 -11.09 -3.71 2.11
N SER A 252 -11.45 -4.57 1.16
CA SER A 252 -10.77 -5.84 0.82
C SER A 252 -10.80 -6.89 1.94
N ARG A 253 -11.79 -6.88 2.82
CA ARG A 253 -11.86 -7.90 3.88
C ARG A 253 -12.01 -9.31 3.31
N LEU A 254 -11.30 -10.25 3.90
CA LEU A 254 -11.33 -11.66 3.53
C LEU A 254 -11.83 -12.52 4.68
N LEU A 255 -12.65 -13.53 4.34
CA LEU A 255 -13.12 -14.58 5.28
C LEU A 255 -13.97 -14.03 6.44
N ARG A 256 -14.08 -14.85 7.52
CA ARG A 256 -14.91 -14.55 8.70
C ARG A 256 -14.13 -13.99 9.89
N ASP A 257 -12.83 -13.76 9.75
CA ASP A 257 -12.04 -13.16 10.81
C ASP A 257 -12.47 -11.71 11.06
N PRO A 258 -12.33 -11.18 12.28
CA PRO A 258 -12.46 -9.76 12.54
C PRO A 258 -11.37 -8.97 11.80
N TRP A 259 -11.81 -8.07 10.94
CA TRP A 259 -10.97 -7.11 10.23
C TRP A 259 -11.21 -5.69 10.76
N LEU A 260 -10.28 -4.79 10.51
CA LEU A 260 -10.50 -3.38 10.80
C LEU A 260 -11.73 -2.89 10.04
N GLY A 261 -12.57 -2.15 10.74
CA GLY A 261 -13.75 -1.50 10.20
C GLY A 261 -13.80 -0.01 10.59
N PRO A 262 -14.81 0.72 10.07
CA PRO A 262 -15.96 0.23 9.30
C PRO A 262 -15.56 -0.29 7.90
N TYR A 263 -16.34 -1.23 7.35
CA TYR A 263 -16.03 -1.86 6.07
C TYR A 263 -16.56 -1.01 4.90
N THR A 264 -15.75 -0.80 3.88
CA THR A 264 -16.06 0.08 2.75
C THR A 264 -17.34 -0.34 2.02
N ASP A 265 -17.52 -1.64 1.76
CA ASP A 265 -18.72 -2.17 1.10
C ASP A 265 -20.02 -1.90 1.89
N PHE A 266 -19.96 -1.88 3.23
CA PHE A 266 -21.11 -1.55 4.07
C PHE A 266 -21.34 -0.05 4.17
N GLU A 267 -20.26 0.73 4.27
CA GLU A 267 -20.36 2.19 4.34
C GLU A 267 -20.92 2.79 3.03
N LEU A 268 -20.49 2.29 1.87
CA LEU A 268 -21.02 2.76 0.59
C LEU A 268 -22.54 2.52 0.50
N LYS A 269 -23.02 1.34 0.92
CA LYS A 269 -24.45 1.06 0.96
C LYS A 269 -25.18 1.94 1.96
N ARG A 270 -24.65 2.11 3.16
CA ARG A 270 -25.23 2.99 4.18
C ARG A 270 -25.35 4.42 3.69
N PHE A 271 -24.32 4.97 3.06
CA PHE A 271 -24.35 6.34 2.53
C PHE A 271 -25.40 6.52 1.44
N GLY A 272 -25.55 5.56 0.52
CA GLY A 272 -26.61 5.61 -0.49
C GLY A 272 -28.02 5.58 0.14
N GLU A 273 -28.25 4.70 1.12
CA GLU A 273 -29.51 4.60 1.87
C GLU A 273 -29.82 5.87 2.70
N GLU A 274 -28.78 6.53 3.25
CA GLU A 274 -28.89 7.80 3.99
C GLU A 274 -29.09 9.01 3.08
N GLY A 275 -29.05 8.85 1.75
CA GLY A 275 -29.34 9.88 0.77
C GLY A 275 -28.13 10.71 0.33
N ILE A 276 -26.92 10.30 0.65
CA ILE A 276 -25.67 10.83 0.07
C ILE A 276 -25.69 10.55 -1.44
N LYS A 277 -25.40 11.56 -2.29
CA LYS A 277 -25.50 11.46 -3.75
C LYS A 277 -24.17 11.37 -4.44
N LYS A 278 -23.19 12.16 -3.99
CA LYS A 278 -21.89 12.30 -4.65
C LYS A 278 -20.76 12.00 -3.68
N ILE A 279 -20.01 10.96 -3.94
CA ILE A 279 -18.86 10.55 -3.10
C ILE A 279 -17.59 10.56 -3.93
N LYS A 280 -16.53 11.21 -3.41
CA LYS A 280 -15.14 10.98 -3.83
C LYS A 280 -14.53 9.97 -2.89
N VAL A 281 -13.83 8.98 -3.44
CA VAL A 281 -13.11 7.99 -2.64
C VAL A 281 -11.62 8.08 -2.94
N MET A 282 -10.81 8.27 -1.90
CA MET A 282 -9.36 8.20 -2.02
C MET A 282 -8.81 7.02 -1.20
N CYS A 283 -7.70 6.44 -1.66
CA CYS A 283 -7.09 5.25 -1.09
C CYS A 283 -5.64 5.53 -0.60
N PRO A 284 -5.42 6.26 0.52
CA PRO A 284 -4.10 6.74 0.89
C PRO A 284 -3.08 5.66 1.31
N ALA A 285 -3.52 4.42 1.52
CA ALA A 285 -2.61 3.29 1.74
C ALA A 285 -1.83 2.90 0.47
N PHE A 286 -2.30 3.33 -0.69
CA PHE A 286 -1.74 3.04 -1.99
C PHE A 286 -1.10 4.29 -2.60
N VAL A 287 0.17 4.20 -2.97
CA VAL A 287 0.88 5.28 -3.67
C VAL A 287 0.74 5.16 -5.18
N SER A 288 0.33 3.99 -5.66
CA SER A 288 0.11 3.65 -7.06
C SER A 288 -1.22 2.94 -7.21
N ASP A 289 -1.96 3.28 -8.27
CA ASP A 289 -3.19 2.57 -8.60
C ASP A 289 -2.92 1.10 -8.89
N CYS A 290 -3.82 0.26 -8.43
CA CYS A 290 -3.73 -1.20 -8.49
C CYS A 290 -5.14 -1.81 -8.63
N LEU A 291 -5.22 -3.13 -8.57
CA LEU A 291 -6.50 -3.86 -8.62
C LEU A 291 -7.48 -3.35 -7.56
N GLU A 292 -6.99 -3.18 -6.33
CA GLU A 292 -7.78 -2.81 -5.16
C GLU A 292 -8.32 -1.37 -5.22
N THR A 293 -7.70 -0.48 -6.01
CA THR A 293 -8.23 0.88 -6.19
C THR A 293 -9.13 0.96 -7.41
N ILE A 294 -8.70 0.44 -8.56
CA ILE A 294 -9.40 0.62 -9.83
C ILE A 294 -10.64 -0.28 -9.90
N GLU A 295 -10.49 -1.59 -9.65
CA GLU A 295 -11.60 -2.55 -9.76
C GLU A 295 -12.50 -2.48 -8.52
N GLU A 296 -11.92 -2.68 -7.31
CA GLU A 296 -12.74 -2.81 -6.10
C GLU A 296 -13.49 -1.51 -5.77
N ILE A 297 -12.83 -0.35 -5.87
CA ILE A 297 -13.45 0.95 -5.54
C ILE A 297 -14.02 1.60 -6.81
N GLY A 298 -13.21 1.70 -7.88
CA GLY A 298 -13.58 2.46 -9.06
C GLY A 298 -14.64 1.77 -9.95
N MET A 299 -14.85 0.46 -9.81
CA MET A 299 -15.87 -0.29 -10.56
C MET A 299 -16.90 -0.89 -9.61
N THR A 300 -16.56 -1.89 -8.82
CA THR A 300 -17.48 -2.58 -7.90
C THR A 300 -18.07 -1.63 -6.86
N GLY A 301 -17.28 -0.70 -6.30
CA GLY A 301 -17.77 0.29 -5.34
C GLY A 301 -18.79 1.26 -5.94
N VAL A 302 -18.59 1.66 -7.21
CA VAL A 302 -19.56 2.49 -7.94
C VAL A 302 -20.90 1.78 -8.05
N GLU A 303 -20.92 0.53 -8.49
CA GLU A 303 -22.15 -0.27 -8.62
C GLU A 303 -22.88 -0.39 -7.28
N GLN A 304 -22.16 -0.75 -6.21
CA GLN A 304 -22.73 -0.91 -4.87
C GLN A 304 -23.35 0.37 -4.33
N PHE A 305 -22.73 1.52 -4.58
CA PHE A 305 -23.25 2.82 -4.15
C PHE A 305 -24.50 3.21 -4.93
N GLN A 306 -24.49 3.03 -6.26
CA GLN A 306 -25.62 3.36 -7.11
C GLN A 306 -26.84 2.46 -6.85
N GLU A 307 -26.65 1.17 -6.58
CA GLU A 307 -27.73 0.23 -6.22
C GLU A 307 -28.51 0.67 -4.98
N THR A 308 -27.91 1.48 -4.10
CA THR A 308 -28.52 1.90 -2.83
C THR A 308 -28.98 3.36 -2.85
N GLY A 309 -28.96 4.01 -4.01
CA GLY A 309 -29.53 5.35 -4.23
C GLY A 309 -28.52 6.47 -4.37
N GLY A 310 -27.22 6.16 -4.38
CA GLY A 310 -26.17 7.11 -4.77
C GLY A 310 -26.25 7.48 -6.26
N GLU A 311 -25.75 8.65 -6.62
CA GLU A 311 -25.74 9.12 -8.01
C GLU A 311 -24.38 8.94 -8.66
N SER A 312 -23.31 9.34 -7.98
CA SER A 312 -21.94 9.19 -8.49
C SER A 312 -20.95 8.87 -7.37
N LEU A 313 -20.09 7.90 -7.65
CA LEU A 313 -18.86 7.65 -6.89
C LEU A 313 -17.69 7.82 -7.85
N SER A 314 -16.72 8.64 -7.47
CA SER A 314 -15.49 8.83 -8.26
C SER A 314 -14.29 8.46 -7.44
N LEU A 315 -13.47 7.54 -7.96
CA LEU A 315 -12.17 7.24 -7.40
C LEU A 315 -11.21 8.41 -7.66
N VAL A 316 -10.64 8.95 -6.60
CA VAL A 316 -9.50 9.87 -6.70
C VAL A 316 -8.27 9.04 -7.03
N PRO A 317 -7.57 9.30 -8.16
CA PRO A 317 -6.37 8.55 -8.50
C PRO A 317 -5.34 8.58 -7.37
N CYS A 318 -4.63 7.48 -7.15
CA CYS A 318 -3.46 7.49 -6.29
C CYS A 318 -2.43 8.51 -6.79
N MET A 319 -1.42 8.79 -5.99
CA MET A 319 -0.39 9.77 -6.39
C MET A 319 0.35 9.38 -7.67
N ASN A 320 0.45 8.11 -7.98
CA ASN A 320 1.04 7.57 -9.21
C ASN A 320 2.39 8.24 -9.56
N ASP A 321 2.46 8.96 -10.66
CA ASP A 321 3.63 9.71 -11.12
C ASP A 321 3.50 11.24 -10.87
N HIS A 322 2.63 11.64 -9.93
CA HIS A 322 2.43 13.06 -9.60
C HIS A 322 3.75 13.72 -9.16
N PRO A 323 4.07 14.92 -9.66
CA PRO A 323 5.36 15.58 -9.39
C PRO A 323 5.68 15.74 -7.91
N SER A 324 4.71 16.08 -7.06
CA SER A 324 4.93 16.24 -5.61
C SER A 324 5.34 14.91 -4.95
N TRP A 325 4.77 13.77 -5.39
CA TRP A 325 5.16 12.45 -4.92
C TRP A 325 6.58 12.06 -5.39
N ILE A 326 6.91 12.32 -6.65
CA ILE A 326 8.26 12.06 -7.18
C ILE A 326 9.27 12.91 -6.43
N ASN A 327 8.98 14.20 -6.17
CA ASN A 327 9.83 15.08 -5.38
C ASN A 327 10.03 14.57 -3.95
N PHE A 328 8.99 13.99 -3.31
CA PHE A 328 9.14 13.35 -2.00
C PHE A 328 10.20 12.25 -2.04
N LEU A 329 10.13 11.34 -3.01
CA LEU A 329 11.10 10.23 -3.14
C LEU A 329 12.53 10.75 -3.40
N VAL A 330 12.68 11.69 -4.32
CA VAL A 330 13.95 12.35 -4.63
C VAL A 330 14.55 13.02 -3.40
N ASN A 331 13.74 13.76 -2.65
CA ASN A 331 14.19 14.43 -1.42
C ASN A 331 14.66 13.43 -0.36
N ARG A 332 13.98 12.29 -0.19
CA ARG A 332 14.41 11.23 0.77
C ARG A 332 15.77 10.64 0.38
N ILE A 333 16.00 10.38 -0.91
CA ILE A 333 17.29 9.89 -1.40
C ILE A 333 18.39 10.93 -1.15
N ASN A 334 18.17 12.19 -1.53
CA ASN A 334 19.15 13.26 -1.36
C ASN A 334 19.46 13.55 0.12
N GLN A 335 18.47 13.48 1.01
CA GLN A 335 18.67 13.64 2.45
C GLN A 335 19.49 12.48 3.02
N TRP A 336 19.19 11.24 2.60
CA TRP A 336 19.98 10.08 3.01
C TRP A 336 21.44 10.20 2.54
N GLU A 337 21.70 10.55 1.28
CA GLU A 337 23.06 10.72 0.78
C GLU A 337 23.86 11.77 1.57
N LYS A 338 23.24 12.91 1.88
CA LYS A 338 23.87 13.94 2.71
C LYS A 338 24.25 13.39 4.09
N SER A 339 23.39 12.60 4.71
CA SER A 339 23.65 11.99 6.02
C SER A 339 24.82 10.99 6.03
N LEU A 340 25.24 10.50 4.87
CA LEU A 340 26.41 9.60 4.75
C LEU A 340 27.74 10.37 4.71
N THR A 341 27.71 11.68 4.45
CA THR A 341 28.90 12.53 4.34
C THR A 341 29.19 13.34 5.59
N GLU A 342 28.21 13.44 6.47
CA GLU A 342 28.33 14.00 7.83
C GLU A 342 28.83 12.95 8.83
#